data_6b85134a54b249931195073ec0d6e785
#
_entry.id   6b85134a54b249931195073ec0d6e785
#
_cell.length_a   1.000
_cell.length_b   1.000
_cell.length_c   1.000
_cell.angle_alpha   90.00
_cell.angle_beta   90.00
_cell.angle_gamma   90.00
#
_symmetry.space_group_name_H-M   'P 1'
#
loop_
_entity.id
_entity.type
_entity.pdbx_description
1 polymer ?
#
loop_
_entity_poly.entity_id
_entity_poly.type
_entity_poly.pdbx_seq_one_letter_code
_entity_poly.pdbx_strand_id
1 'polypeptide(L)'
;MKYRSRSEIVRSILEAAHAGEGASRTRLMYKSYLAYNQLKEYLGTLQENGLIDYEVGMRCYRITEKGIRLLELQNKMEEIAPINYVDIKNS
;
A
#
# COMPACT_ATOMS: atom_id res chain seq x y z
N MET A 1 2.87 -2.44 20.70
CA MET A 1 2.82 -2.16 19.30
C MET A 1 1.43 -2.35 18.73
N LYS A 2 1.02 -1.44 17.91
CA LYS A 2 -0.34 -1.49 17.40
C LYS A 2 -0.45 -2.46 16.22
N TYR A 3 -1.44 -3.32 16.28
CA TYR A 3 -1.73 -4.24 15.19
C TYR A 3 -2.31 -3.47 14.01
N ARG A 4 -1.85 -3.81 12.82
CA ARG A 4 -2.35 -3.19 11.59
C ARG A 4 -2.97 -4.23 10.70
N SER A 5 -4.09 -3.87 10.06
CA SER A 5 -4.76 -4.74 9.13
C SER A 5 -4.02 -4.76 7.79
N ARG A 6 -4.35 -5.77 6.97
CA ARG A 6 -3.79 -5.82 5.62
C ARG A 6 -4.21 -4.62 4.80
N SER A 7 -5.44 -4.14 5.00
CA SER A 7 -5.91 -2.96 4.29
C SER A 7 -5.06 -1.74 4.61
N GLU A 8 -4.71 -1.57 5.87
CA GLU A 8 -3.88 -0.44 6.26
C GLU A 8 -2.48 -0.55 5.69
N ILE A 9 -1.94 -1.77 5.66
CA ILE A 9 -0.62 -1.99 5.10
C ILE A 9 -0.62 -1.68 3.61
N VAL A 10 -1.60 -2.21 2.87
CA VAL A 10 -1.71 -1.95 1.44
C VAL A 10 -1.85 -0.46 1.19
N ARG A 11 -2.67 0.22 1.98
CA ARG A 11 -2.85 1.66 1.84
C ARG A 11 -1.55 2.41 2.02
N SER A 12 -0.76 2.05 3.03
CA SER A 12 0.50 2.74 3.27
C SER A 12 1.48 2.54 2.10
N ILE A 13 1.48 1.35 1.49
CA ILE A 13 2.32 1.09 0.34
C ILE A 13 1.86 1.91 -0.85
N LEU A 14 0.56 1.93 -1.11
CA LEU A 14 0.03 2.68 -2.23
C LEU A 14 0.27 4.18 -2.07
N GLU A 15 0.09 4.70 -0.88
CA GLU A 15 0.33 6.12 -0.62
C GLU A 15 1.79 6.48 -0.86
N ALA A 16 2.71 5.63 -0.39
CA ALA A 16 4.12 5.89 -0.59
C ALA A 16 4.49 5.83 -2.07
N ALA A 17 3.92 4.88 -2.81
CA ALA A 17 4.19 4.75 -4.24
C ALA A 17 3.56 5.87 -5.04
N HIS A 18 2.51 6.50 -4.51
CA HIS A 18 1.82 7.61 -5.17
C HIS A 18 2.54 8.93 -4.94
N ALA A 19 3.30 9.05 -3.88
CA ALA A 19 3.97 10.30 -3.54
C ALA A 19 5.12 10.58 -4.49
N GLY A 20 5.19 11.82 -4.99
CA GLY A 20 6.27 12.24 -5.86
C GLY A 20 6.36 11.36 -7.10
N GLU A 21 7.56 10.85 -7.39
CA GLU A 21 7.79 10.05 -8.58
C GLU A 21 7.90 8.57 -8.27
N GLY A 22 7.31 8.14 -7.15
CA GLY A 22 7.35 6.77 -6.75
C GLY A 22 8.21 6.58 -5.51
N ALA A 23 8.38 5.33 -5.11
CA ALA A 23 9.11 5.04 -3.89
C ALA A 23 10.05 3.85 -4.10
N SER A 24 11.25 3.97 -3.56
CA SER A 24 12.19 2.86 -3.55
C SER A 24 11.72 1.79 -2.59
N ARG A 25 12.29 0.59 -2.73
CA ARG A 25 11.98 -0.50 -1.82
C ARG A 25 12.26 -0.10 -0.37
N THR A 26 13.39 0.56 -0.15
CA THR A 26 13.76 0.99 1.19
C THR A 26 12.73 1.94 1.77
N ARG A 27 12.27 2.89 0.95
CA ARG A 27 11.26 3.83 1.41
C ARG A 27 9.94 3.13 1.71
N LEU A 28 9.57 2.14 0.89
CA LEU A 28 8.36 1.38 1.13
C LEU A 28 8.44 0.59 2.43
N MET A 29 9.61 0.01 2.70
CA MET A 29 9.82 -0.69 3.96
C MET A 29 9.65 0.25 5.14
N TYR A 30 10.23 1.42 5.03
CA TYR A 30 10.16 2.42 6.08
C TYR A 30 8.72 2.88 6.31
N LYS A 31 8.01 3.18 5.24
CA LYS A 31 6.66 3.71 5.33
C LYS A 31 5.65 2.66 5.79
N SER A 32 5.86 1.42 5.41
CA SER A 32 4.91 0.35 5.75
C SER A 32 5.27 -0.36 7.04
N TYR A 33 6.44 -0.08 7.59
CA TYR A 33 6.94 -0.74 8.80
C TYR A 33 7.02 -2.25 8.64
N LEU A 34 7.36 -2.71 7.44
CA LEU A 34 7.48 -4.13 7.15
C LEU A 34 8.94 -4.52 6.99
N ALA A 35 9.23 -5.76 7.38
CA ALA A 35 10.51 -6.35 7.02
C ALA A 35 10.52 -6.65 5.53
N TYR A 36 11.71 -6.85 4.97
CA TYR A 36 11.83 -7.04 3.52
C TYR A 36 11.00 -8.19 3.00
N ASN A 37 11.05 -9.33 3.69
CA ASN A 37 10.32 -10.51 3.21
C ASN A 37 8.81 -10.27 3.19
N GLN A 38 8.31 -9.57 4.19
CA GLN A 38 6.89 -9.24 4.25
C GLN A 38 6.51 -8.29 3.12
N LEU A 39 7.32 -7.24 2.94
CA LEU A 39 7.06 -6.27 1.88
C LEU A 39 7.09 -6.95 0.52
N LYS A 40 8.03 -7.86 0.32
CA LYS A 40 8.18 -8.55 -0.96
C LYS A 40 6.90 -9.27 -1.35
N GLU A 41 6.25 -9.91 -0.39
CA GLU A 41 5.00 -10.60 -0.66
C GLU A 41 3.89 -9.64 -1.08
N TYR A 42 3.79 -8.53 -0.35
CA TYR A 42 2.80 -7.51 -0.71
C TYR A 42 3.07 -6.93 -2.08
N LEU A 43 4.33 -6.62 -2.37
CA LEU A 43 4.68 -6.06 -3.68
C LEU A 43 4.33 -7.02 -4.80
N GLY A 44 4.60 -8.30 -4.61
CA GLY A 44 4.25 -9.30 -5.62
C GLY A 44 2.76 -9.32 -5.91
N THR A 45 1.96 -9.34 -4.86
CA THR A 45 0.51 -9.35 -5.02
C THR A 45 0.01 -8.07 -5.68
N LEU A 46 0.53 -6.92 -5.24
CA LEU A 46 0.09 -5.65 -5.79
C LEU A 46 0.47 -5.52 -7.27
N GLN A 47 1.66 -6.00 -7.64
CA GLN A 47 2.07 -5.97 -9.04
C GLN A 47 1.21 -6.92 -9.88
N GLU A 48 0.94 -8.11 -9.37
CA GLU A 48 0.10 -9.07 -10.09
C GLU A 48 -1.29 -8.53 -10.35
N ASN A 49 -1.79 -7.73 -9.43
CA ASN A 49 -3.11 -7.15 -9.58
C ASN A 49 -3.11 -5.82 -10.32
N GLY A 50 -1.94 -5.41 -10.81
CA GLY A 50 -1.85 -4.20 -11.60
C GLY A 50 -2.02 -2.91 -10.83
N LEU A 51 -1.72 -2.93 -9.54
CA LEU A 51 -1.90 -1.76 -8.68
C LEU A 51 -0.63 -0.91 -8.57
N ILE A 52 0.51 -1.53 -8.75
CA ILE A 52 1.79 -0.82 -8.79
C ILE A 52 2.65 -1.41 -9.90
N ASP A 53 3.60 -0.60 -10.38
CA ASP A 53 4.59 -1.01 -11.37
C ASP A 53 5.98 -0.72 -10.82
N TYR A 54 6.94 -1.53 -11.22
CA TYR A 54 8.34 -1.27 -10.89
C TYR A 54 9.03 -0.65 -12.09
N GLU A 55 9.63 0.50 -11.88
CA GLU A 55 10.37 1.18 -12.96
C GLU A 55 11.85 0.92 -12.78
N VAL A 56 12.42 0.18 -13.72
CA VAL A 56 13.81 -0.26 -13.62
C VAL A 56 14.79 0.91 -13.62
N GLY A 57 14.56 1.88 -14.50
CA GLY A 57 15.47 3.01 -14.63
C GLY A 57 15.62 3.81 -13.35
N MET A 58 14.52 4.07 -12.69
CA MET A 58 14.52 4.85 -11.45
C MET A 58 14.62 3.97 -10.21
N ARG A 59 14.52 2.67 -10.38
CA ARG A 59 14.55 1.71 -9.26
C ARG A 59 13.50 2.05 -8.22
N CYS A 60 12.29 2.32 -8.68
CA CYS A 60 11.23 2.68 -7.77
C CYS A 60 9.92 2.04 -8.20
N TYR A 61 9.00 1.95 -7.23
CA TYR A 61 7.65 1.45 -7.45
C TYR A 61 6.73 2.65 -7.62
N ARG A 62 5.87 2.58 -8.61
CA ARG A 62 4.93 3.66 -8.91
C ARG A 62 3.52 3.11 -8.89
N ILE A 63 2.61 3.93 -8.40
CA ILE A 63 1.20 3.53 -8.39
C ILE A 63 0.63 3.64 -9.80
N THR A 64 -0.24 2.70 -10.15
CA THR A 64 -0.94 2.74 -11.44
C THR A 64 -2.26 3.47 -11.27
N GLU A 65 -2.94 3.72 -12.41
CA GLU A 65 -4.28 4.28 -12.35
C GLU A 65 -5.22 3.42 -11.53
N LYS A 66 -5.11 2.10 -11.71
CA LYS A 66 -5.92 1.18 -10.95
C LYS A 66 -5.60 1.28 -9.46
N GLY A 67 -4.33 1.44 -9.14
CA GLY A 67 -3.92 1.62 -7.75
C GLY A 67 -4.46 2.90 -7.16
N ILE A 68 -4.47 3.97 -7.94
CA ILE A 68 -5.01 5.24 -7.48
C ILE A 68 -6.51 5.08 -7.17
N ARG A 69 -7.23 4.38 -8.04
CA ARG A 69 -8.65 4.16 -7.81
C ARG A 69 -8.89 3.36 -6.53
N LEU A 70 -8.06 2.35 -6.28
CA LEU A 70 -8.19 1.59 -5.05
C LEU A 70 -7.91 2.47 -3.84
N LEU A 71 -6.87 3.30 -3.92
CA LEU A 71 -6.54 4.19 -2.83
C LEU A 71 -7.68 5.16 -2.53
N GLU A 72 -8.31 5.69 -3.58
CA GLU A 72 -9.45 6.58 -3.42
C GLU A 72 -10.61 5.87 -2.75
N LEU A 73 -10.84 4.61 -3.14
CA LEU A 73 -11.91 3.83 -2.51
C LEU A 73 -11.60 3.58 -1.03
N GLN A 74 -10.37 3.26 -0.71
CA GLN A 74 -9.98 3.05 0.68
C GLN A 74 -10.20 4.31 1.50
N ASN A 75 -9.84 5.46 0.94
CA ASN A 75 -10.04 6.74 1.62
C ASN A 75 -11.53 7.03 1.82
N LYS A 76 -12.34 6.71 0.83
CA LYS A 76 -13.76 6.92 0.93
C LYS A 76 -14.40 6.02 1.97
N MET A 77 -13.97 4.78 2.01
CA MET A 77 -14.47 3.85 3.02
C MET A 77 -14.12 4.35 4.42
N GLU A 78 -12.94 4.90 4.58
CA GLU A 78 -12.52 5.40 5.89
C GLU A 78 -13.33 6.62 6.31
N GLU A 79 -13.78 7.43 5.35
CA GLU A 79 -14.64 8.55 5.68
C GLU A 79 -15.99 8.09 6.22
N ILE A 80 -16.49 6.98 5.70
CA ILE A 80 -17.77 6.44 6.11
C ILE A 80 -17.66 5.64 7.39
N ALA A 81 -16.63 4.78 7.46
CA ALA A 81 -16.40 3.92 8.62
C ALA A 81 -14.89 3.68 8.72
N PRO A 82 -14.27 4.09 9.82
CA PRO A 82 -12.82 3.91 9.97
C PRO A 82 -12.43 2.44 9.81
N ILE A 83 -11.32 2.22 9.13
CA ILE A 83 -10.84 0.87 8.88
C ILE A 83 -10.63 0.11 10.18
N ASN A 84 -10.11 0.78 11.21
CA ASN A 84 -9.90 0.15 12.51
C ASN A 84 -11.20 -0.42 13.06
N TYR A 85 -12.26 0.34 12.92
CA TYR A 85 -13.56 -0.09 13.40
C TYR A 85 -14.04 -1.33 12.65
N VAL A 86 -13.87 -1.31 11.33
CA VAL A 86 -14.28 -2.44 10.49
C VAL A 86 -13.49 -3.69 10.85
N ASP A 87 -12.19 -3.54 11.06
CA ASP A 87 -11.35 -4.68 11.41
C ASP A 87 -11.74 -5.28 12.76
N ILE A 88 -12.05 -4.44 13.70
CA ILE A 88 -12.47 -4.90 15.01
C ILE A 88 -13.76 -5.69 14.92
N LYS A 89 -14.69 -5.23 14.09
CA LYS A 89 -15.96 -5.92 13.90
C LYS A 89 -15.78 -7.29 13.27
N ASN A 90 -14.75 -7.45 12.45
CA ASN A 90 -14.55 -8.67 11.69
C ASN A 90 -13.57 -9.64 12.33
N SER A 91 -12.94 -9.25 13.41
CA SER A 91 -11.96 -10.11 14.06
C SER A 91 -12.54 -10.92 15.18
#